data_17a1be3544b4c1e29d42393ed73287c4
#
_entry.id   17a1be3544b4c1e29d42393ed73287c4
#
_cell.length_a   1.000
_cell.length_b   1.000
_cell.length_c   1.000
_cell.angle_alpha   90.00
_cell.angle_beta   90.00
_cell.angle_gamma   90.00
#
_symmetry.space_group_name_H-M   'P 1'
#
loop_
_entity.id
_entity.type
_entity.pdbx_description
1 polymer ?
#
loop_
_entity_poly.entity_id
_entity_poly.type
_entity_poly.pdbx_seq_one_letter_code
_entity_poly.pdbx_strand_id
1 'polypeptide(L)'
;DHEGQELIAIWTPGHFGNHMAFSWNGALFSGDHVMAWASTMISPPDGDLGAFRRSCAQLQQRRERLYLPGHGDAIEDGPARLHWLLAHRQERESQIISHLQGQPNSAQGLAEAIYTDIDPRLIHAATRNVLAHLIDLCERNLATCQGPIDLQAKYSVI
;
A
#
# COMPACT_ATOMS: atom_id res chain seq x y z
N ASP A 1 -24.65 -23.27 1.12
CA ASP A 1 -23.92 -24.49 1.49
C ASP A 1 -23.68 -25.36 0.26
N HIS A 2 -22.53 -25.18 -0.39
CA HIS A 2 -22.05 -26.17 -1.34
C HIS A 2 -21.07 -27.08 -0.61
N GLU A 3 -21.53 -28.27 -0.24
CA GLU A 3 -20.73 -29.41 0.21
C GLU A 3 -19.78 -29.15 1.40
N GLY A 4 -20.16 -28.31 2.37
CA GLY A 4 -19.37 -28.06 3.57
C GLY A 4 -18.16 -27.11 3.37
N GLN A 5 -18.08 -26.45 2.23
CA GLN A 5 -17.04 -25.44 1.99
C GLN A 5 -17.47 -24.09 2.58
N GLU A 6 -16.65 -23.55 3.45
CA GLU A 6 -16.87 -22.26 4.11
C GLU A 6 -16.25 -21.12 3.30
N LEU A 7 -17.03 -20.07 3.02
CA LEU A 7 -16.52 -18.80 2.52
C LEU A 7 -16.22 -17.89 3.72
N ILE A 8 -14.95 -17.54 3.91
CA ILE A 8 -14.49 -16.71 5.02
C ILE A 8 -14.24 -15.30 4.50
N ALA A 9 -14.99 -14.32 5.01
CA ALA A 9 -14.75 -12.91 4.76
C ALA A 9 -13.67 -12.37 5.71
N ILE A 10 -12.70 -11.66 5.17
CA ILE A 10 -11.53 -11.13 5.88
C ILE A 10 -11.48 -9.63 5.64
N TRP A 11 -11.64 -8.84 6.68
CA TRP A 11 -11.50 -7.39 6.56
C TRP A 11 -10.02 -7.04 6.36
N THR A 12 -9.70 -6.42 5.22
CA THR A 12 -8.34 -6.08 4.79
C THR A 12 -8.27 -4.60 4.38
N PRO A 13 -8.43 -3.66 5.32
CA PRO A 13 -8.35 -2.23 5.02
C PRO A 13 -6.93 -1.85 4.56
N GLY A 14 -6.86 -0.77 3.77
CA GLY A 14 -5.59 -0.21 3.31
C GLY A 14 -5.67 0.37 1.91
N HIS A 15 -6.04 -0.42 0.91
CA HIS A 15 -6.41 0.11 -0.40
C HIS A 15 -7.64 1.01 -0.29
N PHE A 16 -8.70 0.51 0.36
CA PHE A 16 -9.85 1.25 0.89
C PHE A 16 -10.14 0.82 2.33
N GLY A 17 -10.77 1.68 3.11
CA GLY A 17 -11.11 1.39 4.50
C GLY A 17 -12.11 0.23 4.67
N ASN A 18 -12.96 -0.01 3.70
CA ASN A 18 -13.98 -1.07 3.67
C ASN A 18 -13.59 -2.28 2.80
N HIS A 19 -12.32 -2.40 2.39
CA HIS A 19 -11.87 -3.51 1.56
C HIS A 19 -12.00 -4.85 2.29
N MET A 20 -12.47 -5.88 1.56
CA MET A 20 -12.61 -7.26 2.02
C MET A 20 -11.88 -8.21 1.06
N ALA A 21 -11.13 -9.14 1.62
CA ALA A 21 -10.69 -10.35 0.94
C ALA A 21 -11.59 -11.52 1.34
N PHE A 22 -11.63 -12.57 0.51
CA PHE A 22 -12.41 -13.76 0.79
C PHE A 22 -11.55 -15.01 0.62
N SER A 23 -11.60 -15.91 1.59
CA SER A 23 -10.97 -17.22 1.48
C SER A 23 -12.02 -18.26 1.17
N TRP A 24 -11.77 -19.07 0.16
CA TRP A 24 -12.65 -20.17 -0.24
C TRP A 24 -11.84 -21.26 -0.94
N ASN A 25 -12.09 -22.51 -0.54
CA ASN A 25 -11.49 -23.70 -1.15
C ASN A 25 -9.94 -23.63 -1.32
N GLY A 26 -9.25 -23.08 -0.32
CA GLY A 26 -7.78 -22.97 -0.34
C GLY A 26 -7.20 -21.82 -1.16
N ALA A 27 -8.06 -21.02 -1.82
CA ALA A 27 -7.68 -19.80 -2.52
C ALA A 27 -8.09 -18.56 -1.75
N LEU A 28 -7.35 -17.45 -1.93
CA LEU A 28 -7.68 -16.14 -1.40
C LEU A 28 -8.06 -15.19 -2.55
N PHE A 29 -9.29 -14.73 -2.56
CA PHE A 29 -9.74 -13.64 -3.43
C PHE A 29 -9.28 -12.33 -2.79
N SER A 30 -8.15 -11.82 -3.26
CA SER A 30 -7.45 -10.69 -2.64
C SER A 30 -7.93 -9.31 -3.08
N GLY A 31 -8.84 -9.24 -4.07
CA GLY A 31 -9.28 -7.98 -4.66
C GLY A 31 -8.08 -7.15 -5.11
N ASP A 32 -8.16 -5.83 -4.95
CA ASP A 32 -7.06 -4.92 -5.29
C ASP A 32 -6.08 -4.68 -4.14
N HIS A 33 -6.25 -5.39 -3.02
CA HIS A 33 -5.29 -5.34 -1.91
C HIS A 33 -3.96 -6.00 -2.27
N VAL A 34 -4.01 -7.12 -3.03
CA VAL A 34 -2.82 -7.82 -3.52
C VAL A 34 -3.00 -8.15 -4.99
N MET A 35 -2.24 -7.50 -5.86
CA MET A 35 -2.24 -7.71 -7.32
C MET A 35 -0.89 -8.26 -7.79
N ALA A 36 -0.89 -9.00 -8.93
CA ALA A 36 0.32 -9.62 -9.49
C ALA A 36 1.26 -8.59 -10.14
N TRP A 37 0.72 -7.62 -10.85
CA TRP A 37 1.46 -6.76 -11.81
C TRP A 37 1.89 -5.40 -11.23
N ALA A 38 1.26 -4.91 -10.17
CA ALA A 38 1.55 -3.59 -9.60
C ALA A 38 1.60 -3.63 -8.07
N SER A 39 2.27 -2.66 -7.47
CA SER A 39 2.06 -2.33 -6.07
C SER A 39 0.67 -1.69 -5.93
N THR A 40 -0.09 -2.14 -4.96
CA THR A 40 -1.43 -1.61 -4.68
C THR A 40 -1.39 -0.10 -4.51
N MET A 41 -2.30 0.62 -5.16
CA MET A 41 -2.46 2.05 -4.94
C MET A 41 -3.07 2.30 -3.57
N ILE A 42 -2.45 3.18 -2.79
CA ILE A 42 -2.96 3.65 -1.51
C ILE A 42 -3.13 5.16 -1.62
N SER A 43 -4.39 5.59 -1.66
CA SER A 43 -4.75 6.98 -1.95
C SER A 43 -5.61 7.57 -0.84
N PRO A 44 -5.02 8.37 0.07
CA PRO A 44 -5.81 9.09 1.08
C PRO A 44 -6.88 10.01 0.45
N PRO A 45 -8.05 10.23 1.10
CA PRO A 45 -8.37 9.79 2.46
C PRO A 45 -8.86 8.34 2.55
N ASP A 46 -9.23 7.68 1.45
CA ASP A 46 -9.83 6.34 1.45
C ASP A 46 -8.80 5.24 1.74
N GLY A 47 -7.56 5.43 1.26
CA GLY A 47 -6.44 4.53 1.47
C GLY A 47 -5.59 4.90 2.68
N ASP A 48 -5.13 3.88 3.43
CA ASP A 48 -4.33 3.98 4.65
C ASP A 48 -3.16 2.99 4.60
N LEU A 49 -1.93 3.50 4.63
CA LEU A 49 -0.73 2.66 4.51
C LEU A 49 -0.47 1.82 5.77
N GLY A 50 -0.74 2.36 6.95
CA GLY A 50 -0.63 1.62 8.20
C GLY A 50 -1.61 0.45 8.25
N ALA A 51 -2.86 0.68 7.86
CA ALA A 51 -3.87 -0.36 7.73
C ALA A 51 -3.47 -1.41 6.67
N PHE A 52 -2.93 -0.98 5.51
CA PHE A 52 -2.44 -1.89 4.47
C PHE A 52 -1.36 -2.84 5.00
N ARG A 53 -0.37 -2.31 5.74
CA ARG A 53 0.69 -3.12 6.35
C ARG A 53 0.12 -4.15 7.35
N ARG A 54 -0.81 -3.73 8.20
CA ARG A 54 -1.49 -4.63 9.16
C ARG A 54 -2.27 -5.73 8.45
N SER A 55 -3.01 -5.38 7.40
CA SER A 55 -3.76 -6.34 6.59
C SER A 55 -2.84 -7.34 5.89
N CYS A 56 -1.72 -6.88 5.31
CA CYS A 56 -0.71 -7.78 4.73
C CYS A 56 -0.13 -8.74 5.79
N ALA A 57 0.20 -8.23 6.99
CA ALA A 57 0.70 -9.06 8.09
C ALA A 57 -0.34 -10.11 8.55
N GLN A 58 -1.63 -9.74 8.59
CA GLN A 58 -2.72 -10.68 8.86
C GLN A 58 -2.81 -11.77 7.79
N LEU A 59 -2.72 -11.40 6.51
CA LEU A 59 -2.76 -12.35 5.39
C LEU A 59 -1.55 -13.28 5.37
N GLN A 60 -0.36 -12.84 5.83
CA GLN A 60 0.82 -13.70 5.97
C GLN A 60 0.65 -14.84 6.98
N GLN A 61 -0.27 -14.73 7.94
CA GLN A 61 -0.57 -15.79 8.92
C GLN A 61 -1.51 -16.87 8.36
N ARG A 62 -2.01 -16.68 7.14
CA ARG A 62 -2.95 -17.59 6.51
C ARG A 62 -2.22 -18.67 5.71
N ARG A 63 -2.96 -19.71 5.31
CA ARG A 63 -2.41 -20.90 4.63
C ARG A 63 -2.58 -20.90 3.12
N GLU A 64 -3.44 -20.02 2.60
CA GLU A 64 -3.70 -19.91 1.17
C GLU A 64 -2.43 -19.49 0.43
N ARG A 65 -2.08 -20.22 -0.62
CA ARG A 65 -0.96 -19.88 -1.50
C ARG A 65 -1.42 -19.22 -2.79
N LEU A 66 -2.53 -19.72 -3.36
CA LEU A 66 -3.13 -19.16 -4.56
C LEU A 66 -3.92 -17.91 -4.20
N TYR A 67 -3.54 -16.77 -4.78
CA TYR A 67 -4.31 -15.53 -4.64
C TYR A 67 -4.95 -15.16 -5.97
N LEU A 68 -6.20 -14.76 -5.92
CA LEU A 68 -7.02 -14.36 -7.05
C LEU A 68 -7.35 -12.87 -6.90
N PRO A 69 -6.61 -11.98 -7.58
CA PRO A 69 -6.83 -10.54 -7.48
C PRO A 69 -8.08 -10.09 -8.24
N GLY A 70 -8.51 -8.85 -7.96
CA GLY A 70 -9.59 -8.20 -8.72
C GLY A 70 -9.19 -7.84 -10.15
N HIS A 71 -7.90 -7.62 -10.38
CA HIS A 71 -7.32 -7.28 -11.68
C HIS A 71 -6.00 -8.01 -11.91
N GLY A 72 -5.80 -8.48 -13.14
CA GLY A 72 -4.59 -9.18 -13.56
C GLY A 72 -4.64 -10.70 -13.31
N ASP A 73 -3.49 -11.34 -13.45
CA ASP A 73 -3.37 -12.79 -13.37
C ASP A 73 -3.41 -13.32 -11.95
N ALA A 74 -3.71 -14.61 -11.81
CA ALA A 74 -3.60 -15.33 -10.53
C ALA A 74 -2.15 -15.30 -10.00
N ILE A 75 -2.01 -15.30 -8.69
CA ILE A 75 -0.72 -15.28 -7.99
C ILE A 75 -0.53 -16.65 -7.34
N GLU A 76 0.35 -17.48 -7.90
CA GLU A 76 0.61 -18.86 -7.45
C GLU A 76 1.31 -18.91 -6.09
N ASP A 77 2.08 -17.88 -5.72
CA ASP A 77 2.72 -17.74 -4.42
C ASP A 77 2.35 -16.41 -3.75
N GLY A 78 1.14 -16.36 -3.20
CA GLY A 78 0.61 -15.22 -2.48
C GLY A 78 1.50 -14.75 -1.32
N PRO A 79 2.01 -15.64 -0.46
CA PRO A 79 2.97 -15.28 0.60
C PRO A 79 4.23 -14.59 0.08
N ALA A 80 4.84 -15.07 -1.00
CA ALA A 80 5.99 -14.40 -1.61
C ALA A 80 5.61 -13.02 -2.17
N ARG A 81 4.43 -12.90 -2.77
CA ARG A 81 3.92 -11.61 -3.26
C ARG A 81 3.67 -10.61 -2.13
N LEU A 82 3.09 -11.03 -1.01
CA LEU A 82 2.93 -10.19 0.18
C LEU A 82 4.28 -9.69 0.72
N HIS A 83 5.26 -10.58 0.80
CA HIS A 83 6.61 -10.21 1.22
C HIS A 83 7.21 -9.14 0.30
N TRP A 84 7.10 -9.33 -1.02
CA TRP A 84 7.56 -8.36 -2.01
C TRP A 84 6.87 -7.00 -1.85
N LEU A 85 5.54 -6.98 -1.65
CA LEU A 85 4.78 -5.73 -1.46
C LEU A 85 5.26 -4.97 -0.23
N LEU A 86 5.46 -5.65 0.89
CA LEU A 86 5.94 -5.03 2.13
C LEU A 86 7.38 -4.51 1.98
N ALA A 87 8.27 -5.28 1.35
CA ALA A 87 9.63 -4.85 1.06
C ALA A 87 9.67 -3.62 0.14
N HIS A 88 8.86 -3.62 -0.92
CA HIS A 88 8.72 -2.48 -1.82
C HIS A 88 8.24 -1.21 -1.09
N ARG A 89 7.27 -1.35 -0.15
CA ARG A 89 6.81 -0.22 0.68
C ARG A 89 7.92 0.29 1.61
N GLN A 90 8.69 -0.61 2.20
CA GLN A 90 9.83 -0.24 3.06
C GLN A 90 10.92 0.50 2.28
N GLU A 91 11.25 0.03 1.09
CA GLU A 91 12.21 0.70 0.20
C GLU A 91 11.74 2.12 -0.16
N ARG A 92 10.46 2.26 -0.53
CA ARG A 92 9.87 3.57 -0.85
C ARG A 92 9.91 4.52 0.35
N GLU A 93 9.62 4.04 1.54
CA GLU A 93 9.72 4.81 2.77
C GLU A 93 11.15 5.30 3.01
N SER A 94 12.14 4.42 2.82
CA SER A 94 13.56 4.77 2.97
C SER A 94 13.99 5.87 1.98
N GLN A 95 13.51 5.82 0.73
CA GLN A 95 13.77 6.86 -0.27
C GLN A 95 13.14 8.20 0.14
N ILE A 96 11.90 8.20 0.61
CA ILE A 96 11.20 9.40 1.09
C ILE A 96 11.98 10.04 2.25
N ILE A 97 12.35 9.25 3.26
CA ILE A 97 13.12 9.71 4.41
C ILE A 97 14.45 10.31 3.96
N SER A 98 15.17 9.65 3.06
CA SER A 98 16.44 10.13 2.53
C SER A 98 16.32 11.51 1.86
N HIS A 99 15.28 11.72 1.07
CA HIS A 99 15.02 13.01 0.43
C HIS A 99 14.60 14.10 1.42
N LEU A 100 13.94 13.73 2.52
CA LEU A 100 13.54 14.68 3.57
C LEU A 100 14.68 15.09 4.50
N GLN A 101 15.75 14.29 4.62
CA GLN A 101 16.93 14.65 5.42
C GLN A 101 17.65 15.89 4.91
N GLY A 102 17.56 16.19 3.61
CA GLY A 102 18.21 17.36 3.01
C GLY A 102 17.46 18.66 3.23
N GLN A 103 16.15 18.65 3.06
CA GLN A 103 15.27 19.82 3.20
C GLN A 103 13.79 19.42 3.23
N PRO A 104 12.91 20.28 3.79
CA PRO A 104 11.47 20.05 3.73
C PRO A 104 10.97 19.95 2.28
N ASN A 105 10.12 18.95 1.99
CA ASN A 105 9.59 18.75 0.65
C ASN A 105 8.09 18.37 0.68
N SER A 106 7.41 18.53 -0.44
CA SER A 106 6.00 18.15 -0.60
C SER A 106 5.86 16.74 -1.17
N ALA A 107 4.65 16.17 -1.05
CA ALA A 107 4.35 14.87 -1.66
C ALA A 107 4.61 14.87 -3.17
N GLN A 108 4.27 15.97 -3.85
CA GLN A 108 4.53 16.13 -5.28
C GLN A 108 6.04 16.19 -5.56
N GLY A 109 6.79 17.05 -4.88
CA GLY A 109 8.23 17.18 -5.12
C GLY A 109 9.00 15.88 -4.83
N LEU A 110 8.60 15.13 -3.81
CA LEU A 110 9.13 13.80 -3.53
C LEU A 110 8.79 12.79 -4.63
N ALA A 111 7.54 12.80 -5.13
CA ALA A 111 7.17 11.91 -6.22
C ALA A 111 7.97 12.20 -7.49
N GLU A 112 8.14 13.45 -7.87
CA GLU A 112 8.95 13.87 -9.02
C GLU A 112 10.43 13.47 -8.88
N ALA A 113 10.98 13.56 -7.66
CA ALA A 113 12.37 13.18 -7.38
C ALA A 113 12.61 11.66 -7.35
N ILE A 114 11.62 10.88 -6.91
CA ILE A 114 11.75 9.44 -6.71
C ILE A 114 11.34 8.64 -7.96
N TYR A 115 10.34 9.12 -8.70
CA TYR A 115 9.75 8.42 -9.84
C TYR A 115 10.20 9.05 -11.18
N THR A 116 11.50 8.98 -11.47
CA THR A 116 12.11 9.63 -12.64
C THR A 116 11.77 8.95 -13.97
N ASP A 117 11.48 7.63 -13.95
CA ASP A 117 11.32 6.80 -15.15
C ASP A 117 9.89 6.27 -15.35
N ILE A 118 8.88 6.90 -14.74
CA ILE A 118 7.48 6.52 -14.93
C ILE A 118 6.82 7.31 -16.06
N ASP A 119 5.76 6.75 -16.63
CA ASP A 119 4.87 7.50 -17.53
C ASP A 119 4.36 8.77 -16.81
N PRO A 120 4.49 9.97 -17.41
CA PRO A 120 4.02 11.22 -16.81
C PRO A 120 2.56 11.19 -16.37
N ARG A 121 1.72 10.38 -17.01
CA ARG A 121 0.31 10.20 -16.64
C ARG A 121 0.13 9.54 -15.26
N LEU A 122 1.15 8.84 -14.77
CA LEU A 122 1.12 8.14 -13.48
C LEU A 122 1.65 8.99 -12.32
N ILE A 123 2.23 10.18 -12.58
CA ILE A 123 2.83 11.01 -11.52
C ILE A 123 1.81 11.41 -10.46
N HIS A 124 0.56 11.66 -10.85
CA HIS A 124 -0.49 11.98 -9.90
C HIS A 124 -0.77 10.80 -8.93
N ALA A 125 -0.85 9.57 -9.46
CA ALA A 125 -1.03 8.37 -8.65
C ALA A 125 0.19 8.13 -7.73
N ALA A 126 1.41 8.33 -8.24
CA ALA A 126 2.64 8.27 -7.46
C ALA A 126 2.65 9.29 -6.33
N THR A 127 2.24 10.53 -6.59
CA THR A 127 2.12 11.61 -5.58
C THR A 127 1.16 11.21 -4.45
N ARG A 128 0.02 10.61 -4.77
CA ARG A 128 -0.93 10.12 -3.75
C ARG A 128 -0.38 8.97 -2.92
N ASN A 129 0.35 8.05 -3.54
CA ASN A 129 1.08 7.01 -2.80
C ASN A 129 2.16 7.60 -1.87
N VAL A 130 2.90 8.61 -2.31
CA VAL A 130 3.87 9.32 -1.45
C VAL A 130 3.16 10.01 -0.30
N LEU A 131 2.02 10.66 -0.53
CA LEU A 131 1.23 11.26 0.54
C LEU A 131 0.80 10.22 1.59
N ALA A 132 0.41 9.01 1.18
CA ALA A 132 0.08 7.94 2.12
C ALA A 132 1.28 7.55 3.01
N HIS A 133 2.49 7.51 2.45
CA HIS A 133 3.72 7.30 3.23
C HIS A 133 3.98 8.45 4.21
N LEU A 134 3.79 9.70 3.78
CA LEU A 134 4.03 10.89 4.62
C LEU A 134 3.05 10.94 5.80
N ILE A 135 1.78 10.61 5.57
CA ILE A 135 0.77 10.50 6.63
C ILE A 135 1.19 9.44 7.65
N ASP A 136 1.51 8.23 7.20
CA ASP A 136 1.95 7.12 8.07
C ASP A 136 3.24 7.48 8.84
N LEU A 137 4.19 8.18 8.23
CA LEU A 137 5.39 8.69 8.92
C LEU A 137 5.03 9.72 10.00
N CYS A 138 4.09 10.64 9.75
CA CYS A 138 3.62 11.60 10.74
C CYS A 138 2.90 10.90 11.90
N GLU A 139 2.02 9.93 11.62
CA GLU A 139 1.31 9.15 12.65
C GLU A 139 2.28 8.36 13.56
N ARG A 140 3.40 7.90 13.00
CA ARG A 140 4.47 7.23 13.75
C ARG A 140 5.49 8.18 14.41
N ASN A 141 5.28 9.49 14.32
CA ASN A 141 6.20 10.53 14.83
C ASN A 141 7.63 10.44 14.24
N LEU A 142 7.74 10.07 12.97
CA LEU A 142 9.01 10.04 12.20
C LEU A 142 9.14 11.25 11.27
N ALA A 143 8.04 11.93 10.98
CA ALA A 143 8.00 13.16 10.22
C ALA A 143 6.99 14.16 10.80
N THR A 144 7.12 15.42 10.42
CA THR A 144 6.17 16.50 10.73
C THR A 144 5.66 17.14 9.45
N CYS A 145 4.44 17.70 9.50
CA CYS A 145 3.83 18.45 8.43
C CYS A 145 3.72 19.93 8.84
N GLN A 146 4.09 20.84 7.96
CA GLN A 146 3.87 22.27 8.13
C GLN A 146 2.49 22.65 7.60
N GLY A 147 1.52 22.80 8.49
CA GLY A 147 0.13 23.12 8.16
C GLY A 147 -0.77 21.89 7.97
N PRO A 148 -1.94 22.06 7.33
CA PRO A 148 -2.83 20.95 7.01
C PRO A 148 -2.17 19.91 6.10
N ILE A 149 -2.47 18.64 6.33
CA ILE A 149 -1.97 17.55 5.49
C ILE A 149 -2.60 17.64 4.09
N ASP A 150 -1.75 17.86 3.08
CA ASP A 150 -2.13 17.85 1.67
C ASP A 150 -0.93 17.52 0.75
N LEU A 151 -1.16 17.53 -0.57
CA LEU A 151 -0.15 17.19 -1.57
C LEU A 151 0.98 18.24 -1.68
N GLN A 152 0.73 19.48 -1.29
CA GLN A 152 1.64 20.63 -1.40
C GLN A 152 2.28 21.03 -0.06
N ALA A 153 1.71 20.56 1.04
CA ALA A 153 2.25 20.79 2.37
C ALA A 153 3.73 20.34 2.45
N LYS A 154 4.50 21.02 3.27
CA LYS A 154 5.92 20.68 3.48
C LYS A 154 6.07 19.71 4.65
N TYR A 155 6.77 18.63 4.39
CA TYR A 155 7.10 17.59 5.36
C TYR A 155 8.58 17.61 5.66
N SER A 156 8.94 17.29 6.90
CA SER A 156 10.33 17.16 7.37
C SER A 156 10.46 15.93 8.26
N VAL A 157 11.59 15.27 8.27
CA VAL A 157 11.91 14.24 9.29
C VAL A 157 12.13 14.91 10.64
N ILE A 158 11.87 14.15 11.72
CA ILE A 158 12.11 14.58 13.12
C ILE A 158 13.52 14.23 13.53
#